data_9057005eb29616c26e287f854e10b60d
#
_entry.id   9057005eb29616c26e287f854e10b60d
#
_cell.length_a   1.000
_cell.length_b   1.000
_cell.length_c   1.000
_cell.angle_alpha   90.00
_cell.angle_beta   90.00
_cell.angle_gamma   90.00
#
_symmetry.space_group_name_H-M   'P 1'
#
loop_
_entity.id
_entity.type
_entity.pdbx_description
1 polymer ?
#
loop_
_entity_poly.entity_id
_entity_poly.type
_entity_poly.pdbx_seq_one_letter_code
_entity_poly.pdbx_strand_id
1 'polypeptide(L)'
;SINLHGITLNLMDTAGIRDTEDIVEQIGVQRAKKYAKEADLILYVADSSTALDENDEEIIELFEGRKVIVLLNKSDLEPVTTEQILKEKVGEHPVICVSAKDETGFEQLEDTLKNMFLEGSLSFNDEVCITNMRHKAALMDAKESLKQVTESIAQDMPEDFFSIDLMSAYESLGTIIGEAVDDDLVNEIFSKFCMGK
;
A
#
# COMPACT_ATOMS: atom_id res chain seq x y z
N SER A 1 9.23 1.76 3.07
CA SER A 1 7.95 2.48 3.08
C SER A 1 8.15 3.98 2.89
N ILE A 2 7.24 4.62 2.19
CA ILE A 2 7.22 6.07 1.92
C ILE A 2 5.92 6.61 2.51
N ASN A 3 6.00 7.75 3.21
CA ASN A 3 4.81 8.46 3.66
C ASN A 3 4.47 9.57 2.66
N LEU A 4 3.28 9.49 2.08
CA LEU A 4 2.76 10.47 1.14
C LEU A 4 1.52 11.13 1.75
N HIS A 5 1.67 12.31 2.36
CA HIS A 5 0.58 13.09 2.98
C HIS A 5 -0.31 12.28 3.95
N GLY A 6 0.30 11.44 4.78
CA GLY A 6 -0.41 10.59 5.75
C GLY A 6 -0.82 9.21 5.22
N ILE A 7 -0.57 8.92 3.95
CA ILE A 7 -0.71 7.56 3.40
C ILE A 7 0.65 6.89 3.46
N THR A 8 0.76 5.80 4.20
CA THR A 8 1.99 4.99 4.21
C THR A 8 1.94 3.99 3.05
N LEU A 9 2.85 4.15 2.11
CA LEU A 9 3.02 3.25 0.96
C LEU A 9 4.16 2.27 1.25
N ASN A 10 3.83 0.99 1.35
CA ASN A 10 4.83 -0.08 1.39
C ASN A 10 5.14 -0.52 -0.03
N LEU A 11 6.27 -0.05 -0.56
CA LEU A 11 6.70 -0.39 -1.92
C LEU A 11 7.30 -1.80 -1.94
N MET A 12 6.76 -2.65 -2.79
CA MET A 12 7.37 -3.90 -3.19
C MET A 12 7.99 -3.70 -4.58
N ASP A 13 9.32 -3.59 -4.61
CA ASP A 13 10.06 -3.41 -5.86
C ASP A 13 10.15 -4.74 -6.61
N THR A 14 9.64 -4.73 -7.84
CA THR A 14 9.77 -5.83 -8.79
C THR A 14 10.87 -5.55 -9.83
N ALA A 15 11.71 -4.51 -9.60
CA ALA A 15 12.77 -4.13 -10.51
C ALA A 15 13.78 -5.28 -10.72
N GLY A 16 14.08 -5.55 -11.95
CA GLY A 16 14.97 -6.62 -12.41
C GLY A 16 14.37 -7.51 -13.50
N ILE A 17 13.18 -7.15 -14.02
CA ILE A 17 12.52 -7.93 -15.08
C ILE A 17 13.16 -7.65 -16.47
N ARG A 18 13.92 -6.55 -16.63
CA ARG A 18 14.36 -6.08 -17.95
C ARG A 18 15.80 -6.41 -18.38
N ASP A 19 16.66 -7.00 -17.53
CA ASP A 19 18.06 -7.20 -17.90
C ASP A 19 18.56 -8.58 -17.50
N THR A 20 18.26 -9.60 -18.27
CA THR A 20 19.18 -10.74 -18.60
C THR A 20 18.43 -11.86 -19.30
N GLU A 21 19.05 -12.36 -20.38
CA GLU A 21 18.54 -13.40 -21.26
C GLU A 21 18.13 -14.70 -20.55
N ASP A 22 16.95 -15.22 -20.91
CA ASP A 22 16.47 -16.60 -20.89
C ASP A 22 16.03 -17.30 -19.59
N ILE A 23 16.44 -16.99 -18.39
CA ILE A 23 15.97 -17.72 -17.19
C ILE A 23 15.47 -16.79 -16.08
N VAL A 24 16.00 -15.60 -15.98
CA VAL A 24 15.66 -14.60 -14.95
C VAL A 24 14.32 -13.91 -15.29
N GLU A 25 14.00 -13.82 -16.57
CA GLU A 25 12.79 -13.19 -17.09
C GLU A 25 11.50 -13.92 -16.65
N GLN A 26 11.46 -15.25 -16.76
CA GLN A 26 10.32 -16.05 -16.28
C GLN A 26 10.14 -15.98 -14.75
N ILE A 27 11.22 -15.90 -14.00
CA ILE A 27 11.16 -15.75 -12.53
C ILE A 27 10.65 -14.37 -12.16
N GLY A 28 11.02 -13.33 -12.92
CA GLY A 28 10.57 -11.96 -12.73
C GLY A 28 9.08 -11.80 -12.95
N VAL A 29 8.55 -12.29 -14.06
CA VAL A 29 7.11 -12.26 -14.39
C VAL A 29 6.29 -13.05 -13.36
N GLN A 30 6.74 -14.22 -12.92
CA GLN A 30 6.05 -14.99 -11.88
C GLN A 30 6.04 -14.28 -10.53
N ARG A 31 7.12 -13.59 -10.15
CA ARG A 31 7.16 -12.76 -8.94
C ARG A 31 6.23 -11.56 -9.06
N ALA A 32 6.24 -10.86 -10.19
CA ALA A 32 5.32 -9.76 -10.46
C ALA A 32 3.86 -10.23 -10.39
N LYS A 33 3.52 -11.37 -10.97
CA LYS A 33 2.19 -12.00 -10.88
C LYS A 33 1.79 -12.32 -9.43
N LYS A 34 2.74 -12.80 -8.61
CA LYS A 34 2.48 -13.07 -7.19
C LYS A 34 2.25 -11.78 -6.41
N TYR A 35 3.14 -10.80 -6.54
CA TYR A 35 3.01 -9.52 -5.83
C TYR A 35 1.80 -8.72 -6.30
N ALA A 36 1.50 -8.72 -7.60
CA ALA A 36 0.29 -8.10 -8.12
C ALA A 36 -0.99 -8.67 -7.49
N LYS A 37 -1.01 -9.95 -7.10
CA LYS A 37 -2.17 -10.57 -6.42
C LYS A 37 -2.36 -10.09 -4.98
N GLU A 38 -1.29 -9.72 -4.32
CA GLU A 38 -1.28 -9.32 -2.90
C GLU A 38 -1.31 -7.79 -2.73
N ALA A 39 -0.97 -7.03 -3.77
CA ALA A 39 -0.90 -5.57 -3.73
C ALA A 39 -2.29 -4.92 -3.69
N ASP A 40 -2.43 -3.88 -2.87
CA ASP A 40 -3.61 -3.01 -2.83
C ASP A 40 -3.66 -2.05 -4.03
N LEU A 41 -2.50 -1.77 -4.63
CA LEU A 41 -2.32 -0.94 -5.83
C LEU A 41 -1.15 -1.44 -6.65
N ILE A 42 -1.30 -1.47 -7.97
CA ILE A 42 -0.23 -1.69 -8.92
C ILE A 42 0.19 -0.33 -9.49
N LEU A 43 1.47 0.02 -9.36
CA LEU A 43 2.08 1.11 -10.10
C LEU A 43 2.87 0.50 -11.27
N TYR A 44 2.32 0.58 -12.46
CA TYR A 44 2.99 0.12 -13.66
C TYR A 44 3.75 1.27 -14.32
N VAL A 45 5.03 1.09 -14.56
CA VAL A 45 5.91 2.12 -15.14
C VAL A 45 6.34 1.70 -16.53
N ALA A 46 5.85 2.40 -17.55
CA ALA A 46 6.23 2.25 -18.94
C ALA A 46 7.23 3.34 -19.36
N ASP A 47 8.12 3.02 -20.29
CA ASP A 47 9.07 3.97 -20.89
C ASP A 47 8.46 4.58 -22.15
N SER A 48 8.25 5.90 -22.18
CA SER A 48 7.67 6.59 -23.34
C SER A 48 8.56 6.52 -24.57
N SER A 49 9.87 6.37 -24.41
CA SER A 49 10.84 6.37 -25.50
C SER A 49 10.99 5.04 -26.22
N THR A 50 10.30 3.98 -25.75
CA THR A 50 10.33 2.64 -26.34
C THR A 50 8.93 2.16 -26.72
N ALA A 51 8.83 1.21 -27.66
CA ALA A 51 7.59 0.53 -27.93
C ALA A 51 7.28 -0.48 -26.83
N LEU A 52 5.98 -0.71 -26.57
CA LEU A 52 5.53 -1.79 -25.70
C LEU A 52 5.86 -3.14 -26.32
N ASP A 53 6.31 -4.09 -25.50
CA ASP A 53 6.66 -5.44 -25.91
C ASP A 53 5.67 -6.49 -25.37
N GLU A 54 5.97 -7.77 -25.61
CA GLU A 54 5.11 -8.89 -25.17
C GLU A 54 5.04 -8.98 -23.63
N ASN A 55 6.10 -8.59 -22.92
CA ASN A 55 6.10 -8.58 -21.44
C ASN A 55 5.18 -7.50 -20.88
N ASP A 56 5.14 -6.33 -21.53
CA ASP A 56 4.21 -5.26 -21.17
C ASP A 56 2.76 -5.74 -21.34
N GLU A 57 2.45 -6.49 -22.41
CA GLU A 57 1.12 -7.05 -22.65
C GLU A 57 0.72 -8.07 -21.56
N GLU A 58 1.63 -8.98 -21.18
CA GLU A 58 1.39 -9.92 -20.08
C GLU A 58 1.15 -9.24 -18.73
N ILE A 59 1.82 -8.12 -18.47
CA ILE A 59 1.63 -7.35 -17.23
C ILE A 59 0.28 -6.63 -17.27
N ILE A 60 -0.12 -6.06 -18.40
CA ILE A 60 -1.40 -5.38 -18.58
C ILE A 60 -2.58 -6.33 -18.36
N GLU A 61 -2.47 -7.59 -18.74
CA GLU A 61 -3.50 -8.61 -18.46
C GLU A 61 -3.77 -8.81 -16.95
N LEU A 62 -2.80 -8.48 -16.08
CA LEU A 62 -2.96 -8.58 -14.63
C LEU A 62 -3.79 -7.43 -14.02
N PHE A 63 -4.14 -6.42 -14.80
CA PHE A 63 -4.84 -5.23 -14.31
C PHE A 63 -6.32 -5.47 -14.05
N GLU A 64 -6.89 -6.52 -14.63
CA GLU A 64 -8.31 -6.83 -14.50
C GLU A 64 -8.73 -6.97 -13.03
N GLY A 65 -9.74 -6.19 -12.65
CA GLY A 65 -10.31 -6.19 -11.29
C GLY A 65 -9.39 -5.61 -10.21
N ARG A 66 -8.33 -4.87 -10.58
CA ARG A 66 -7.36 -4.29 -9.66
C ARG A 66 -7.31 -2.78 -9.71
N LYS A 67 -6.82 -2.17 -8.64
CA LYS A 67 -6.44 -0.76 -8.65
C LYS A 67 -5.08 -0.64 -9.31
N VAL A 68 -5.01 0.11 -10.39
CA VAL A 68 -3.77 0.32 -11.15
C VAL A 68 -3.63 1.80 -11.48
N ILE A 69 -2.41 2.30 -11.38
CA ILE A 69 -1.99 3.58 -11.97
C ILE A 69 -0.85 3.29 -12.94
N VAL A 70 -0.98 3.76 -14.16
CA VAL A 70 0.03 3.64 -15.20
C VAL A 70 0.85 4.91 -15.26
N LEU A 71 2.15 4.81 -15.07
CA LEU A 71 3.10 5.91 -15.19
C LEU A 71 3.83 5.80 -16.52
N LEU A 72 3.60 6.73 -17.43
CA LEU A 72 4.36 6.85 -18.67
C LEU A 72 5.57 7.74 -18.40
N ASN A 73 6.70 7.08 -18.04
CA ASN A 73 7.93 7.76 -17.64
C ASN A 73 8.76 8.20 -18.86
N LYS A 74 9.74 9.05 -18.61
CA LYS A 74 10.62 9.70 -19.59
C LYS A 74 9.87 10.60 -20.57
N SER A 75 8.84 11.30 -20.09
CA SER A 75 8.08 12.27 -20.89
C SER A 75 8.91 13.47 -21.36
N ASP A 76 10.16 13.59 -20.88
CA ASP A 76 11.19 14.53 -21.37
C ASP A 76 11.83 14.11 -22.70
N LEU A 77 11.59 12.87 -23.17
CA LEU A 77 12.10 12.35 -24.41
C LEU A 77 11.02 12.36 -25.51
N GLU A 78 11.45 12.19 -26.76
CA GLU A 78 10.51 12.05 -27.88
C GLU A 78 9.73 10.71 -27.74
N PRO A 79 8.39 10.75 -27.67
CA PRO A 79 7.61 9.57 -27.34
C PRO A 79 7.48 8.61 -28.54
N VAL A 80 7.78 7.34 -28.32
CA VAL A 80 7.43 6.20 -29.19
C VAL A 80 6.10 5.62 -28.70
N THR A 81 5.95 5.41 -27.41
CA THR A 81 4.69 5.06 -26.77
C THR A 81 4.03 6.32 -26.23
N THR A 82 2.85 6.64 -26.72
CA THR A 82 2.09 7.81 -26.29
C THR A 82 1.06 7.48 -25.23
N GLU A 83 0.58 8.48 -24.50
CA GLU A 83 -0.50 8.33 -23.53
C GLU A 83 -1.75 7.71 -24.18
N GLN A 84 -2.06 8.07 -25.43
CA GLN A 84 -3.21 7.53 -26.14
C GLN A 84 -3.05 6.03 -26.43
N ILE A 85 -1.88 5.59 -26.87
CA ILE A 85 -1.57 4.17 -27.11
C ILE A 85 -1.77 3.35 -25.82
N LEU A 86 -1.27 3.87 -24.68
CA LEU A 86 -1.44 3.22 -23.39
C LEU A 86 -2.92 3.18 -22.96
N LYS A 87 -3.66 4.27 -23.07
CA LYS A 87 -5.09 4.32 -22.73
C LYS A 87 -5.91 3.31 -23.50
N GLU A 88 -5.61 3.09 -24.77
CA GLU A 88 -6.29 2.06 -25.60
C GLU A 88 -6.02 0.64 -25.07
N LYS A 89 -4.82 0.39 -24.50
CA LYS A 89 -4.44 -0.92 -23.98
C LYS A 89 -4.89 -1.16 -22.54
N VAL A 90 -4.82 -0.15 -21.69
CA VAL A 90 -5.09 -0.29 -20.25
C VAL A 90 -6.53 0.07 -19.85
N GLY A 91 -7.36 0.54 -20.81
CA GLY A 91 -8.77 0.85 -20.59
C GLY A 91 -9.00 2.02 -19.63
N GLU A 92 -9.81 1.80 -18.59
CA GLU A 92 -10.22 2.87 -17.65
C GLU A 92 -9.16 3.22 -16.60
N HIS A 93 -8.03 2.52 -16.58
CA HIS A 93 -6.97 2.82 -15.61
C HIS A 93 -6.31 4.18 -15.89
N PRO A 94 -6.05 5.00 -14.87
CA PRO A 94 -5.40 6.30 -15.05
C PRO A 94 -3.99 6.14 -15.61
N VAL A 95 -3.70 6.93 -16.65
CA VAL A 95 -2.37 7.05 -17.26
C VAL A 95 -1.84 8.44 -16.96
N ILE A 96 -0.65 8.51 -16.36
CA ILE A 96 -0.01 9.76 -15.93
C ILE A 96 1.35 9.85 -16.59
N CYS A 97 1.59 10.93 -17.34
CA CYS A 97 2.89 11.21 -17.91
C CYS A 97 3.82 11.81 -16.84
N VAL A 98 4.98 11.20 -16.63
CA VAL A 98 5.97 11.64 -15.66
C VAL A 98 7.36 11.70 -16.29
N SER A 99 8.21 12.57 -15.75
CA SER A 99 9.65 12.50 -15.96
C SER A 99 10.34 12.42 -14.61
N ALA A 100 10.90 11.26 -14.32
CA ALA A 100 11.69 11.08 -13.10
C ALA A 100 12.98 11.93 -13.11
N LYS A 101 13.48 12.26 -14.30
CA LYS A 101 14.67 13.08 -14.48
C LYS A 101 14.39 14.56 -14.19
N ASP A 102 13.25 15.08 -14.68
CA ASP A 102 12.88 16.50 -14.57
C ASP A 102 11.90 16.73 -13.39
N GLU A 103 11.60 15.67 -12.61
CA GLU A 103 10.71 15.68 -11.46
C GLU A 103 9.29 16.21 -11.77
N THR A 104 8.77 15.93 -12.99
CA THR A 104 7.46 16.38 -13.44
C THR A 104 6.40 15.28 -13.40
N GLY A 105 5.11 15.66 -13.25
CA GLY A 105 3.96 14.76 -13.24
C GLY A 105 3.65 14.10 -11.88
N PHE A 106 4.50 14.30 -10.87
CA PHE A 106 4.31 13.67 -9.56
C PHE A 106 3.15 14.26 -8.75
N GLU A 107 2.83 15.56 -8.91
CA GLU A 107 1.64 16.16 -8.30
C GLU A 107 0.36 15.45 -8.76
N GLN A 108 0.27 15.13 -10.05
CA GLN A 108 -0.88 14.39 -10.59
C GLN A 108 -0.95 12.96 -10.05
N LEU A 109 0.19 12.30 -9.84
CA LEU A 109 0.27 10.99 -9.19
C LEU A 109 -0.24 11.07 -7.74
N GLU A 110 0.23 12.05 -6.97
CA GLU A 110 -0.21 12.28 -5.59
C GLU A 110 -1.73 12.51 -5.51
N ASP A 111 -2.27 13.35 -6.36
CA ASP A 111 -3.69 13.63 -6.39
C ASP A 111 -4.50 12.39 -6.81
N THR A 112 -4.01 11.62 -7.77
CA THR A 112 -4.65 10.36 -8.17
C THR A 112 -4.64 9.35 -7.03
N LEU A 113 -3.54 9.23 -6.28
CA LEU A 113 -3.46 8.37 -5.10
C LEU A 113 -4.42 8.83 -4.00
N LYS A 114 -4.49 10.14 -3.74
CA LYS A 114 -5.45 10.71 -2.77
C LYS A 114 -6.88 10.36 -3.17
N ASN A 115 -7.25 10.59 -4.42
CA ASN A 115 -8.59 10.30 -4.94
C ASN A 115 -8.92 8.81 -4.84
N MET A 116 -7.97 7.92 -5.17
CA MET A 116 -8.20 6.47 -5.09
C MET A 116 -8.37 5.92 -3.67
N PHE A 117 -7.71 6.53 -2.68
CA PHE A 117 -7.63 5.99 -1.32
C PHE A 117 -8.26 6.90 -0.26
N LEU A 118 -8.41 8.20 -0.51
CA LEU A 118 -8.99 9.15 0.44
C LEU A 118 -10.37 9.65 0.01
N GLU A 119 -10.62 9.94 -1.27
CA GLU A 119 -11.92 10.46 -1.72
C GLU A 119 -13.02 9.41 -1.84
N GLY A 120 -12.69 8.12 -1.85
CA GLY A 120 -13.67 7.04 -1.65
C GLY A 120 -14.28 7.01 -0.24
N SER A 121 -13.76 7.84 0.68
CA SER A 121 -14.19 7.92 2.08
C SER A 121 -14.73 9.29 2.52
N LEU A 122 -14.76 10.29 1.63
CA LEU A 122 -15.31 11.60 1.92
C LEU A 122 -16.66 11.82 1.21
N SER A 123 -17.67 11.05 1.57
CA SER A 123 -19.02 11.59 1.58
C SER A 123 -19.08 12.55 2.76
N PHE A 124 -19.57 13.77 2.53
CA PHE A 124 -19.67 14.89 3.48
C PHE A 124 -20.63 14.65 4.67
N ASN A 125 -20.57 13.48 5.25
CA ASN A 125 -21.08 13.18 6.58
C ASN A 125 -19.89 12.67 7.37
N ASP A 126 -19.64 13.19 8.56
CA ASP A 126 -18.55 12.91 9.52
C ASP A 126 -18.31 11.40 9.86
N GLU A 127 -18.67 10.49 8.97
CA GLU A 127 -18.43 9.06 9.14
C GLU A 127 -17.19 8.64 8.34
N VAL A 128 -16.13 8.29 9.07
CA VAL A 128 -14.92 7.66 8.52
C VAL A 128 -15.30 6.35 7.83
N CYS A 129 -15.29 6.33 6.49
CA CYS A 129 -15.63 5.15 5.72
C CYS A 129 -14.38 4.28 5.51
N ILE A 130 -14.38 3.08 6.10
CA ILE A 130 -13.29 2.12 5.98
C ILE A 130 -13.56 1.25 4.76
N THR A 131 -12.84 1.51 3.67
CA THR A 131 -13.01 0.78 2.39
C THR A 131 -12.20 -0.52 2.31
N ASN A 132 -11.18 -0.68 3.15
CA ASN A 132 -10.33 -1.86 3.16
C ASN A 132 -10.80 -2.86 4.23
N MET A 133 -11.23 -4.06 3.80
CA MET A 133 -11.70 -5.12 4.68
C MET A 133 -10.65 -5.54 5.73
N ARG A 134 -9.36 -5.48 5.38
CA ARG A 134 -8.26 -5.77 6.32
C ARG A 134 -8.19 -4.73 7.42
N HIS A 135 -8.29 -3.44 7.08
CA HIS A 135 -8.30 -2.36 8.06
C HIS A 135 -9.54 -2.43 8.95
N LYS A 136 -10.70 -2.79 8.37
CA LYS A 136 -11.93 -3.02 9.14
C LYS A 136 -11.75 -4.14 10.15
N ALA A 137 -11.18 -5.27 9.75
CA ALA A 137 -10.89 -6.40 10.65
C ALA A 137 -9.94 -5.96 11.78
N ALA A 138 -8.82 -5.32 11.45
CA ALA A 138 -7.86 -4.83 12.43
C ALA A 138 -8.47 -3.83 13.43
N LEU A 139 -9.36 -2.93 12.98
CA LEU A 139 -10.07 -2.02 13.88
C LEU A 139 -11.10 -2.73 14.76
N MET A 140 -11.75 -3.78 14.27
CA MET A 140 -12.65 -4.60 15.07
C MET A 140 -11.88 -5.36 16.14
N ASP A 141 -10.74 -5.94 15.80
CA ASP A 141 -9.88 -6.65 16.74
C ASP A 141 -9.34 -5.71 17.82
N ALA A 142 -8.83 -4.53 17.44
CA ALA A 142 -8.40 -3.50 18.37
C ALA A 142 -9.52 -3.03 19.30
N LYS A 143 -10.74 -2.83 18.77
CA LYS A 143 -11.92 -2.46 19.56
C LYS A 143 -12.28 -3.51 20.59
N GLU A 144 -12.26 -4.80 20.23
CA GLU A 144 -12.57 -5.88 21.15
C GLU A 144 -11.52 -5.98 22.26
N SER A 145 -10.23 -5.88 21.92
CA SER A 145 -9.14 -5.84 22.90
C SER A 145 -9.29 -4.67 23.87
N LEU A 146 -9.57 -3.46 23.38
CA LEU A 146 -9.81 -2.29 24.24
C LEU A 146 -11.05 -2.43 25.13
N LYS A 147 -12.06 -3.17 24.67
CA LYS A 147 -13.23 -3.49 25.49
C LYS A 147 -12.84 -4.40 26.65
N GLN A 148 -12.00 -5.42 26.41
CA GLN A 148 -11.47 -6.30 27.45
C GLN A 148 -10.63 -5.50 28.47
N VAL A 149 -9.81 -4.53 28.02
CA VAL A 149 -9.11 -3.60 28.91
C VAL A 149 -10.09 -2.88 29.85
N THR A 150 -11.16 -2.30 29.30
CA THR A 150 -12.14 -1.56 30.11
C THR A 150 -12.90 -2.45 31.09
N GLU A 151 -13.22 -3.68 30.71
CA GLU A 151 -13.86 -4.68 31.57
C GLU A 151 -12.93 -5.11 32.72
N SER A 152 -11.65 -5.37 32.43
CA SER A 152 -10.64 -5.73 33.44
C SER A 152 -10.43 -4.61 34.46
N ILE A 153 -10.36 -3.35 34.01
CA ILE A 153 -10.28 -2.20 34.90
C ILE A 153 -11.53 -2.07 35.78
N ALA A 154 -12.72 -2.26 35.19
CA ALA A 154 -13.99 -2.17 35.93
C ALA A 154 -14.12 -3.28 37.01
N GLN A 155 -13.43 -4.40 36.84
CA GLN A 155 -13.39 -5.51 37.78
C GLN A 155 -12.24 -5.42 38.79
N ASP A 156 -11.51 -4.30 38.80
CA ASP A 156 -10.32 -4.07 39.66
C ASP A 156 -9.26 -5.18 39.54
N MET A 157 -9.09 -5.67 38.28
CA MET A 157 -8.08 -6.71 37.98
C MET A 157 -6.65 -6.12 38.01
N PRO A 158 -5.64 -6.93 38.35
CA PRO A 158 -4.25 -6.51 38.30
C PRO A 158 -3.83 -5.99 36.91
N GLU A 159 -2.90 -5.03 36.88
CA GLU A 159 -2.43 -4.35 35.65
C GLU A 159 -1.89 -5.32 34.58
N ASP A 160 -1.32 -6.46 34.99
CA ASP A 160 -0.77 -7.46 34.09
C ASP A 160 -1.85 -8.03 33.13
N PHE A 161 -3.12 -8.09 33.57
CA PHE A 161 -4.21 -8.64 32.76
C PHE A 161 -4.61 -7.72 31.61
N PHE A 162 -4.75 -6.42 31.84
CA PHE A 162 -5.16 -5.52 30.78
C PHE A 162 -3.99 -5.01 29.92
N SER A 163 -2.75 -5.21 30.36
CA SER A 163 -1.55 -4.89 29.55
C SER A 163 -1.48 -5.75 28.30
N ILE A 164 -1.83 -7.03 28.39
CA ILE A 164 -1.85 -7.97 27.24
C ILE A 164 -2.88 -7.50 26.21
N ASP A 165 -4.08 -7.15 26.66
CA ASP A 165 -5.15 -6.71 25.77
C ASP A 165 -4.84 -5.35 25.13
N LEU A 166 -4.17 -4.45 25.88
CA LEU A 166 -3.70 -3.18 25.35
C LEU A 166 -2.64 -3.37 24.25
N MET A 167 -1.72 -4.31 24.44
CA MET A 167 -0.72 -4.67 23.45
C MET A 167 -1.38 -5.25 22.19
N SER A 168 -2.34 -6.14 22.35
CA SER A 168 -3.09 -6.72 21.23
C SER A 168 -3.83 -5.63 20.41
N ALA A 169 -4.40 -4.63 21.09
CA ALA A 169 -5.02 -3.49 20.42
C ALA A 169 -3.98 -2.67 19.64
N TYR A 170 -2.81 -2.43 20.24
CA TYR A 170 -1.73 -1.70 19.60
C TYR A 170 -1.20 -2.43 18.35
N GLU A 171 -0.95 -3.74 18.44
CA GLU A 171 -0.54 -4.57 17.30
C GLU A 171 -1.55 -4.52 16.16
N SER A 172 -2.84 -4.65 16.48
CA SER A 172 -3.91 -4.59 15.49
C SER A 172 -3.93 -3.23 14.78
N LEU A 173 -3.77 -2.13 15.51
CA LEU A 173 -3.69 -0.79 14.92
C LEU A 173 -2.41 -0.59 14.11
N GLY A 174 -1.27 -1.14 14.56
CA GLY A 174 0.00 -1.11 13.84
C GLY A 174 -0.10 -1.72 12.44
N THR A 175 -0.88 -2.80 12.28
CA THR A 175 -1.09 -3.43 10.97
C THR A 175 -1.76 -2.51 9.95
N ILE A 176 -2.54 -1.51 10.40
CA ILE A 176 -3.23 -0.54 9.53
C ILE A 176 -2.24 0.46 8.94
N ILE A 177 -1.31 0.92 9.75
CA ILE A 177 -0.31 1.94 9.35
C ILE A 177 0.98 1.31 8.82
N GLY A 178 1.09 -0.03 8.84
CA GLY A 178 2.26 -0.77 8.37
C GLY A 178 3.46 -0.70 9.32
N GLU A 179 3.24 -0.34 10.58
CA GLU A 179 4.25 -0.41 11.63
C GLU A 179 4.24 -1.81 12.27
N ALA A 180 5.39 -2.47 12.26
CA ALA A 180 5.61 -3.62 13.12
C ALA A 180 5.75 -3.11 14.56
N VAL A 181 5.18 -3.83 15.52
CA VAL A 181 5.39 -3.54 16.93
C VAL A 181 6.89 -3.72 17.21
N ASP A 182 7.54 -2.64 17.63
CA ASP A 182 8.95 -2.69 17.98
C ASP A 182 9.08 -3.47 19.30
N ASP A 183 9.90 -4.53 19.29
CA ASP A 183 10.17 -5.35 20.48
C ASP A 183 10.68 -4.48 21.65
N ASP A 184 11.33 -3.35 21.35
CA ASP A 184 11.79 -2.40 22.35
C ASP A 184 10.62 -1.70 23.05
N LEU A 185 9.55 -1.36 22.36
CA LEU A 185 8.35 -0.74 22.95
C LEU A 185 7.60 -1.74 23.84
N VAL A 186 7.51 -3.00 23.39
CA VAL A 186 6.94 -4.10 24.17
C VAL A 186 7.70 -4.26 25.49
N ASN A 187 9.02 -4.32 25.41
CA ASN A 187 9.90 -4.45 26.58
C ASN A 187 9.81 -3.22 27.50
N GLU A 188 9.68 -2.02 26.96
CA GLU A 188 9.52 -0.79 27.75
C GLU A 188 8.20 -0.77 28.53
N ILE A 189 7.09 -1.17 27.90
CA ILE A 189 5.78 -1.28 28.55
C ILE A 189 5.86 -2.31 29.68
N PHE A 190 6.33 -3.53 29.40
CA PHE A 190 6.46 -4.56 30.43
C PHE A 190 7.43 -4.17 31.55
N SER A 191 8.54 -3.47 31.25
CA SER A 191 9.49 -3.04 32.27
C SER A 191 8.94 -1.96 33.20
N LYS A 192 8.04 -1.11 32.70
CA LYS A 192 7.43 -0.04 33.51
C LYS A 192 6.24 -0.54 34.35
N PHE A 193 5.50 -1.53 33.85
CA PHE A 193 4.33 -2.08 34.55
C PHE A 193 4.67 -3.25 35.47
N CYS A 194 5.74 -4.02 35.23
CA CYS A 194 6.17 -5.11 36.11
C CYS A 194 7.01 -4.67 37.33
N MET A 195 7.20 -3.39 37.61
CA MET A 195 7.96 -2.88 38.74
C MET A 195 7.06 -2.46 39.91
N GLY A 196 5.94 -3.12 40.11
CA GLY A 196 5.13 -3.00 41.32
C GLY A 196 5.59 -4.04 42.36
N LYS A 197 6.57 -3.67 43.19
CA LYS A 197 6.74 -4.28 44.51
C LYS A 197 6.02 -3.45 45.53
#